data_a62b7f9b517598a19039138bcb6f08bb
#
_entry.id   a62b7f9b517598a19039138bcb6f08bb
#
_cell.length_a   1.000
_cell.length_b   1.000
_cell.length_c   1.000
_cell.angle_alpha   90.00
_cell.angle_beta   90.00
_cell.angle_gamma   90.00
#
_symmetry.space_group_name_H-M   'P 1'
#
loop_
_entity.id
_entity.type
_entity.pdbx_description
1 polymer ?
#
loop_
_entity_poly.entity_id
_entity_poly.type
_entity_poly.pdbx_seq_one_letter_code
_entity_poly.pdbx_strand_id
1 'polypeptide(L)'
;TLLTAVPTNDGVLHEFSSIPGVKEDVTEIILNIKKLAIKNNSNSVEPITAHIDFAGEGVVKASDIKVDPDIEIVNPDLVIAHLNGGADCKLSMELTITNGRGYVSSEKNKHEDMPAGVIAVDSIYTPVERVNMAVQNTRVGQDTDFDKLTLDIFTNGTITPDEALSLAAKVLSEHLKVFINLSENAANAEVMVVAQEDESS
;
A
#
# COMPACT_ATOMS: atom_id res chain seq x y z
N THR A 1 -0.37 -0.19 -5.70
CA THR A 1 1.04 0.26 -5.47
C THR A 1 1.73 0.62 -6.77
N LEU A 2 2.70 1.53 -6.71
CA LEU A 2 3.50 2.00 -7.84
C LEU A 2 4.47 0.90 -8.33
N LEU A 3 4.53 0.68 -9.63
CA LEU A 3 5.46 -0.26 -10.26
C LEU A 3 6.62 0.46 -10.95
N THR A 4 6.29 1.50 -11.72
CA THR A 4 7.28 2.29 -12.46
C THR A 4 6.93 3.76 -12.44
N ALA A 5 7.95 4.61 -12.56
CA ALA A 5 7.83 6.03 -12.76
C ALA A 5 8.66 6.43 -14.01
N VAL A 6 8.04 7.17 -14.90
CA VAL A 6 8.69 7.64 -16.13
C VAL A 6 8.62 9.15 -16.15
N PRO A 7 9.73 9.87 -15.84
CA PRO A 7 9.80 11.28 -16.11
C PRO A 7 9.78 11.51 -17.63
N THR A 8 8.80 12.26 -18.12
CA THR A 8 8.66 12.57 -19.54
C THR A 8 9.26 13.92 -19.90
N ASN A 9 10.00 14.51 -18.99
CA ASN A 9 10.74 15.74 -19.23
C ASN A 9 11.98 15.48 -20.10
N ASP A 10 12.28 16.41 -20.99
CA ASP A 10 13.47 16.33 -21.84
C ASP A 10 14.75 16.25 -21.01
N GLY A 11 15.61 15.29 -21.33
CA GLY A 11 16.93 15.10 -20.68
C GLY A 11 16.95 14.24 -19.43
N VAL A 12 15.82 13.71 -18.96
CA VAL A 12 15.78 12.77 -17.84
C VAL A 12 15.92 11.34 -18.36
N LEU A 13 17.08 10.73 -18.11
CA LEU A 13 17.40 9.38 -18.61
C LEU A 13 17.54 8.33 -17.51
N HIS A 14 17.69 8.76 -16.25
CA HIS A 14 17.91 7.85 -15.10
C HIS A 14 17.51 8.53 -13.79
N GLU A 15 17.42 7.75 -12.73
CA GLU A 15 17.00 8.17 -11.38
C GLU A 15 17.87 9.25 -10.73
N PHE A 16 19.11 9.41 -11.15
CA PHE A 16 20.04 10.44 -10.65
C PHE A 16 20.02 11.74 -11.47
N SER A 17 19.05 11.90 -12.35
CA SER A 17 18.88 13.13 -13.12
C SER A 17 18.20 14.21 -12.28
N SER A 18 18.47 15.48 -12.60
CA SER A 18 17.72 16.62 -12.09
C SER A 18 16.83 17.19 -13.20
N ILE A 19 15.64 17.66 -12.81
CA ILE A 19 14.69 18.28 -13.72
C ILE A 19 14.86 19.80 -13.60
N PRO A 20 15.13 20.52 -14.70
CA PRO A 20 15.29 21.98 -14.65
C PRO A 20 14.06 22.66 -14.03
N GLY A 21 14.30 23.53 -13.05
CA GLY A 21 13.23 24.26 -12.35
C GLY A 21 12.49 23.47 -11.27
N VAL A 22 12.86 22.23 -11.02
CA VAL A 22 12.37 21.42 -9.88
C VAL A 22 13.46 21.38 -8.81
N LYS A 23 13.04 21.58 -7.55
CA LYS A 23 13.97 21.64 -6.41
C LYS A 23 14.53 20.26 -6.08
N GLU A 24 13.67 19.26 -6.10
CA GLU A 24 13.99 17.87 -5.80
C GLU A 24 14.61 17.19 -7.03
N ASP A 25 15.55 16.29 -6.79
CA ASP A 25 16.03 15.39 -7.84
C ASP A 25 15.02 14.24 -8.08
N VAL A 26 15.24 13.49 -9.14
CA VAL A 26 14.32 12.39 -9.51
C VAL A 26 14.25 11.34 -8.41
N THR A 27 15.35 11.09 -7.70
CA THR A 27 15.39 10.13 -6.58
C THR A 27 14.48 10.58 -5.43
N GLU A 28 14.56 11.88 -5.07
CA GLU A 28 13.72 12.46 -4.02
C GLU A 28 12.23 12.44 -4.41
N ILE A 29 11.92 12.76 -5.68
CA ILE A 29 10.56 12.68 -6.22
C ILE A 29 10.04 11.23 -6.11
N ILE A 30 10.82 10.24 -6.50
CA ILE A 30 10.45 8.82 -6.39
C ILE A 30 10.22 8.43 -4.94
N LEU A 31 11.07 8.86 -4.00
CA LEU A 31 10.89 8.59 -2.58
C LEU A 31 9.60 9.22 -2.03
N ASN A 32 9.21 10.39 -2.53
CA ASN A 32 7.95 11.01 -2.15
C ASN A 32 6.76 10.25 -2.76
N ILE A 33 6.83 9.86 -4.02
CA ILE A 33 5.78 9.08 -4.70
C ILE A 33 5.60 7.70 -4.01
N LYS A 34 6.64 7.08 -3.50
CA LYS A 34 6.56 5.82 -2.73
C LYS A 34 5.71 5.93 -1.46
N LYS A 35 5.49 7.14 -0.93
CA LYS A 35 4.62 7.40 0.23
C LYS A 35 3.14 7.55 -0.15
N LEU A 36 2.79 7.48 -1.45
CA LEU A 36 1.41 7.54 -1.90
C LEU A 36 0.61 6.35 -1.35
N ALA A 37 -0.48 6.67 -0.70
CA ALA A 37 -1.48 5.69 -0.27
C ALA A 37 -2.56 5.60 -1.36
N ILE A 38 -2.48 4.54 -2.17
CA ILE A 38 -3.34 4.34 -3.33
C ILE A 38 -4.26 3.15 -3.06
N LYS A 39 -5.57 3.38 -3.19
CA LYS A 39 -6.60 2.36 -3.14
C LYS A 39 -7.13 2.12 -4.55
N ASN A 40 -7.06 0.90 -5.02
CA ASN A 40 -7.64 0.49 -6.29
C ASN A 40 -8.98 -0.21 -6.01
N ASN A 41 -10.06 0.40 -6.47
CA ASN A 41 -11.42 -0.11 -6.35
C ASN A 41 -11.83 -0.99 -7.54
N SER A 42 -10.98 -1.05 -8.60
CA SER A 42 -11.22 -1.95 -9.72
C SER A 42 -10.87 -3.40 -9.38
N ASN A 43 -11.59 -4.34 -9.97
CA ASN A 43 -11.25 -5.76 -9.91
C ASN A 43 -10.23 -6.18 -10.99
N SER A 44 -9.67 -5.22 -11.72
CA SER A 44 -8.69 -5.49 -12.77
C SER A 44 -7.33 -5.84 -12.19
N VAL A 45 -6.67 -6.80 -12.79
CA VAL A 45 -5.26 -7.18 -12.51
C VAL A 45 -4.31 -6.40 -13.42
N GLU A 46 -4.84 -5.74 -14.45
CA GLU A 46 -4.05 -5.00 -15.43
C GLU A 46 -3.43 -3.74 -14.81
N PRO A 47 -2.21 -3.36 -15.23
CA PRO A 47 -1.59 -2.12 -14.84
C PRO A 47 -2.43 -0.90 -15.25
N ILE A 48 -2.56 0.06 -14.37
CA ILE A 48 -3.27 1.33 -14.60
C ILE A 48 -2.25 2.44 -14.67
N THR A 49 -2.37 3.29 -15.69
CA THR A 49 -1.49 4.43 -15.87
C THR A 49 -2.10 5.69 -15.25
N ALA A 50 -1.29 6.41 -14.46
CA ALA A 50 -1.60 7.72 -13.93
C ALA A 50 -0.57 8.74 -14.41
N HIS A 51 -0.95 10.02 -14.49
CA HIS A 51 -0.11 11.07 -15.02
C HIS A 51 0.00 12.24 -14.05
N ILE A 52 1.21 12.80 -13.95
CA ILE A 52 1.47 14.10 -13.34
C ILE A 52 1.84 15.05 -14.48
N ASP A 53 1.09 16.14 -14.64
CA ASP A 53 1.39 17.23 -15.56
C ASP A 53 1.19 18.55 -14.83
N PHE A 54 2.27 19.14 -14.35
CA PHE A 54 2.25 20.41 -13.65
C PHE A 54 3.18 21.40 -14.36
N ALA A 55 2.71 22.62 -14.59
CA ALA A 55 3.47 23.69 -15.25
C ALA A 55 3.40 24.98 -14.44
N GLY A 56 4.52 25.73 -14.43
CA GLY A 56 4.68 26.95 -13.65
C GLY A 56 5.21 26.70 -12.25
N GLU A 57 5.42 27.78 -11.49
CA GLU A 57 5.88 27.71 -10.10
C GLU A 57 4.80 27.19 -9.17
N GLY A 58 5.17 26.32 -8.24
CA GLY A 58 4.25 25.83 -7.25
C GLY A 58 4.70 24.54 -6.56
N VAL A 59 3.79 24.02 -5.75
CA VAL A 59 3.98 22.76 -5.01
C VAL A 59 3.12 21.70 -5.68
N VAL A 60 3.74 20.66 -6.20
CA VAL A 60 3.05 19.49 -6.76
C VAL A 60 2.67 18.55 -5.63
N LYS A 61 1.39 18.29 -5.51
CA LYS A 61 0.82 17.41 -4.51
C LYS A 61 0.27 16.13 -5.14
N ALA A 62 -0.03 15.15 -4.31
CA ALA A 62 -0.69 13.93 -4.74
C ALA A 62 -2.07 14.18 -5.38
N SER A 63 -2.77 15.25 -4.99
CA SER A 63 -4.02 15.70 -5.61
C SER A 63 -3.90 16.11 -7.07
N ASP A 64 -2.68 16.46 -7.54
CA ASP A 64 -2.43 16.87 -8.91
C ASP A 64 -2.22 15.68 -9.86
N ILE A 65 -2.17 14.46 -9.31
CA ILE A 65 -2.05 13.22 -10.08
C ILE A 65 -3.40 12.94 -10.77
N LYS A 66 -3.38 12.84 -12.08
CA LYS A 66 -4.53 12.41 -12.87
C LYS A 66 -4.61 10.91 -12.87
N VAL A 67 -5.61 10.38 -12.20
CA VAL A 67 -5.85 8.93 -12.05
C VAL A 67 -7.17 8.53 -12.71
N ASP A 68 -7.29 7.23 -12.99
CA ASP A 68 -8.57 6.63 -13.39
C ASP A 68 -9.61 6.77 -12.26
N PRO A 69 -10.91 6.89 -12.55
CA PRO A 69 -11.98 6.98 -11.55
C PRO A 69 -12.01 5.84 -10.53
N ASP A 70 -11.48 4.68 -10.88
CA ASP A 70 -11.39 3.52 -9.99
C ASP A 70 -10.23 3.61 -8.99
N ILE A 71 -9.33 4.58 -9.16
CA ILE A 71 -8.16 4.80 -8.30
C ILE A 71 -8.44 5.95 -7.34
N GLU A 72 -8.31 5.70 -6.06
CA GLU A 72 -8.43 6.69 -4.99
C GLU A 72 -7.06 6.95 -4.34
N ILE A 73 -6.68 8.23 -4.24
CA ILE A 73 -5.50 8.66 -3.49
C ILE A 73 -5.96 9.07 -2.10
N VAL A 74 -5.57 8.32 -1.08
CA VAL A 74 -6.01 8.51 0.30
C VAL A 74 -5.32 9.70 0.98
N ASN A 75 -4.10 10.04 0.55
CA ASN A 75 -3.30 11.15 1.09
C ASN A 75 -3.04 12.26 0.05
N PRO A 76 -4.07 13.00 -0.38
CA PRO A 76 -3.98 13.99 -1.47
C PRO A 76 -3.06 15.18 -1.16
N ASP A 77 -2.82 15.48 0.11
CA ASP A 77 -1.96 16.59 0.54
C ASP A 77 -0.44 16.24 0.55
N LEU A 78 -0.09 15.01 0.22
CA LEU A 78 1.31 14.60 0.14
C LEU A 78 2.04 15.44 -0.90
N VAL A 79 3.12 16.12 -0.48
CA VAL A 79 3.97 16.89 -1.38
C VAL A 79 4.89 15.95 -2.16
N ILE A 80 4.90 16.09 -3.48
CA ILE A 80 5.73 15.28 -4.39
C ILE A 80 6.98 16.06 -4.78
N ALA A 81 6.81 17.32 -5.21
CA ALA A 81 7.91 18.16 -5.67
C ALA A 81 7.58 19.65 -5.53
N HIS A 82 8.61 20.50 -5.58
CA HIS A 82 8.49 21.95 -5.63
C HIS A 82 9.10 22.49 -6.93
N LEU A 83 8.33 23.28 -7.68
CA LEU A 83 8.76 23.94 -8.90
C LEU A 83 9.07 25.41 -8.60
N ASN A 84 10.32 25.81 -8.83
CA ASN A 84 10.83 27.16 -8.53
C ASN A 84 11.55 27.80 -9.75
N GLY A 85 11.34 27.26 -10.95
CA GLY A 85 12.04 27.66 -12.18
C GLY A 85 11.35 28.73 -13.04
N GLY A 86 10.34 29.43 -12.49
CA GLY A 86 9.56 30.40 -13.23
C GLY A 86 8.44 29.78 -14.06
N ALA A 87 7.90 30.57 -14.99
CA ALA A 87 6.72 30.15 -15.78
C ALA A 87 7.00 28.98 -16.75
N ASP A 88 8.26 28.75 -17.11
CA ASP A 88 8.65 27.72 -18.08
C ASP A 88 8.97 26.37 -17.44
N CYS A 89 8.97 26.29 -16.09
CA CYS A 89 9.23 25.01 -15.42
C CYS A 89 8.02 24.08 -15.57
N LYS A 90 8.33 22.80 -15.78
CA LYS A 90 7.31 21.75 -15.97
C LYS A 90 7.79 20.46 -15.34
N LEU A 91 6.88 19.78 -14.65
CA LEU A 91 7.04 18.39 -14.22
C LEU A 91 5.99 17.54 -14.93
N SER A 92 6.45 16.59 -15.73
CA SER A 92 5.59 15.62 -16.39
C SER A 92 6.11 14.22 -16.13
N MET A 93 5.26 13.36 -15.58
CA MET A 93 5.61 11.97 -15.22
C MET A 93 4.44 11.04 -15.51
N GLU A 94 4.78 9.85 -15.96
CA GLU A 94 3.85 8.74 -16.07
C GLU A 94 4.11 7.74 -14.95
N LEU A 95 3.07 7.30 -14.27
CA LEU A 95 3.12 6.38 -13.15
C LEU A 95 2.33 5.13 -13.49
N THR A 96 2.93 3.96 -13.38
CA THR A 96 2.23 2.70 -13.54
C THR A 96 1.87 2.12 -12.17
N ILE A 97 0.58 1.89 -11.96
CA ILE A 97 0.00 1.39 -10.72
C ILE A 97 -0.48 -0.04 -10.94
N THR A 98 -0.12 -0.95 -10.02
CA THR A 98 -0.53 -2.36 -10.08
C THR A 98 -1.06 -2.84 -8.74
N ASN A 99 -1.86 -3.92 -8.80
CA ASN A 99 -2.27 -4.69 -7.64
C ASN A 99 -1.28 -5.83 -7.41
N GLY A 100 -0.98 -6.13 -6.14
CA GLY A 100 -0.06 -7.22 -5.79
C GLY A 100 -0.13 -7.56 -4.31
N ARG A 101 0.85 -8.33 -3.83
CA ARG A 101 0.95 -8.77 -2.43
C ARG A 101 2.37 -8.60 -1.90
N GLY A 102 2.48 -8.17 -0.65
CA GLY A 102 3.74 -8.06 0.06
C GLY A 102 4.66 -6.98 -0.50
N TYR A 103 5.89 -7.34 -0.82
CA TYR A 103 6.94 -6.46 -1.33
C TYR A 103 7.59 -7.06 -2.57
N VAL A 104 7.79 -6.23 -3.58
CA VAL A 104 8.52 -6.57 -4.80
C VAL A 104 9.61 -5.52 -5.01
N SER A 105 10.88 -5.96 -5.09
CA SER A 105 12.01 -5.06 -5.30
C SER A 105 12.01 -4.48 -6.72
N SER A 106 12.64 -3.31 -6.88
CA SER A 106 12.82 -2.66 -8.18
C SER A 106 13.53 -3.55 -9.20
N GLU A 107 14.46 -4.40 -8.77
CA GLU A 107 15.13 -5.37 -9.64
C GLU A 107 14.17 -6.39 -10.25
N LYS A 108 13.15 -6.83 -9.50
CA LYS A 108 12.11 -7.73 -10.01
C LYS A 108 11.09 -7.02 -10.89
N ASN A 109 10.90 -5.73 -10.68
CA ASN A 109 10.04 -4.88 -11.50
C ASN A 109 10.73 -4.45 -12.80
N LYS A 110 12.06 -4.60 -12.88
CA LYS A 110 12.83 -4.28 -14.07
C LYS A 110 12.79 -5.45 -15.06
N HIS A 111 12.28 -5.18 -16.26
CA HIS A 111 12.26 -6.12 -17.37
C HIS A 111 13.25 -5.68 -18.45
N GLU A 112 13.83 -6.63 -19.17
CA GLU A 112 14.84 -6.37 -20.24
C GLU A 112 14.27 -5.50 -21.37
N ASP A 113 12.96 -5.55 -21.60
CA ASP A 113 12.27 -4.80 -22.66
C ASP A 113 11.79 -3.39 -22.21
N MET A 114 12.18 -2.91 -21.02
CA MET A 114 11.78 -1.57 -20.57
C MET A 114 12.41 -0.49 -21.45
N PRO A 115 11.61 0.49 -21.92
CA PRO A 115 12.12 1.65 -22.65
C PRO A 115 13.13 2.46 -21.81
N ALA A 116 14.06 3.13 -22.50
CA ALA A 116 14.97 4.05 -21.85
C ALA A 116 14.19 5.17 -21.15
N GLY A 117 14.60 5.53 -19.91
CA GLY A 117 13.91 6.53 -19.10
C GLY A 117 12.84 5.97 -18.16
N VAL A 118 12.47 4.71 -18.27
CA VAL A 118 11.57 4.05 -17.31
C VAL A 118 12.36 3.65 -16.06
N ILE A 119 11.92 4.14 -14.91
CA ILE A 119 12.54 3.85 -13.62
C ILE A 119 11.67 2.84 -12.89
N ALA A 120 12.19 1.63 -12.69
CA ALA A 120 11.54 0.61 -11.88
C ALA A 120 11.65 1.00 -10.40
N VAL A 121 10.53 0.95 -9.70
CA VAL A 121 10.43 1.32 -8.28
C VAL A 121 10.07 0.10 -7.45
N ASP A 122 10.57 0.04 -6.21
CA ASP A 122 10.11 -0.98 -5.26
C ASP A 122 8.61 -0.84 -5.00
N SER A 123 7.90 -1.95 -5.06
CA SER A 123 6.46 -1.97 -4.84
C SER A 123 6.12 -2.52 -3.47
N ILE A 124 5.55 -1.67 -2.61
CA ILE A 124 5.05 -2.05 -1.28
C ILE A 124 3.53 -2.22 -1.39
N TYR A 125 3.04 -3.46 -1.44
CA TYR A 125 1.62 -3.75 -1.60
C TYR A 125 0.87 -3.89 -0.27
N THR A 126 1.60 -4.04 0.84
CA THR A 126 0.97 -4.16 2.16
C THR A 126 0.44 -2.81 2.64
N PRO A 127 -0.84 -2.74 3.06
CA PRO A 127 -1.42 -1.53 3.64
C PRO A 127 -1.09 -1.36 5.12
N VAL A 128 -0.58 -2.39 5.78
CA VAL A 128 -0.20 -2.36 7.20
C VAL A 128 1.24 -1.91 7.33
N GLU A 129 1.47 -0.79 8.01
CA GLU A 129 2.78 -0.20 8.21
C GLU A 129 3.50 -0.79 9.43
N ARG A 130 2.74 -0.99 10.52
CA ARG A 130 3.28 -1.47 11.80
C ARG A 130 2.21 -2.15 12.62
N VAL A 131 2.62 -3.19 13.36
CA VAL A 131 1.80 -3.85 14.38
C VAL A 131 2.61 -3.95 15.66
N ASN A 132 2.05 -3.49 16.78
CA ASN A 132 2.57 -3.77 18.12
C ASN A 132 1.69 -4.83 18.77
N MET A 133 2.31 -5.74 19.50
CA MET A 133 1.62 -6.81 20.19
C MET A 133 2.05 -6.85 21.65
N ALA A 134 1.08 -6.95 22.55
CA ALA A 134 1.32 -7.18 23.97
C ALA A 134 0.39 -8.27 24.50
N VAL A 135 0.95 -9.21 25.24
CA VAL A 135 0.22 -10.25 25.95
C VAL A 135 0.38 -10.04 27.44
N GLN A 136 -0.71 -10.04 28.19
CA GLN A 136 -0.73 -9.81 29.62
C GLN A 136 -1.69 -10.78 30.28
N ASN A 137 -1.31 -11.30 31.44
CA ASN A 137 -2.21 -12.09 32.25
C ASN A 137 -3.40 -11.23 32.68
N THR A 138 -4.59 -11.78 32.63
CA THR A 138 -5.81 -11.09 33.01
C THR A 138 -6.74 -12.01 33.77
N ARG A 139 -7.72 -11.39 34.44
CA ARG A 139 -8.77 -12.09 35.19
C ARG A 139 -10.11 -11.93 34.48
N VAL A 140 -10.81 -13.04 34.32
CA VAL A 140 -12.20 -13.06 33.84
C VAL A 140 -13.07 -13.66 34.93
N GLY A 141 -13.89 -12.86 35.59
CA GLY A 141 -14.67 -13.28 36.73
C GLY A 141 -13.79 -13.70 37.92
N GLN A 142 -13.86 -14.97 38.31
CA GLN A 142 -13.05 -15.57 39.39
C GLN A 142 -11.76 -16.24 38.88
N ASP A 143 -11.67 -16.52 37.57
CA ASP A 143 -10.55 -17.17 36.97
C ASP A 143 -9.44 -16.20 36.58
N THR A 144 -8.22 -16.50 37.00
CA THR A 144 -7.03 -15.66 36.81
C THR A 144 -6.09 -16.21 35.74
N ASP A 145 -6.46 -17.29 35.06
CA ASP A 145 -5.60 -18.04 34.14
C ASP A 145 -5.92 -17.72 32.68
N PHE A 146 -6.20 -16.43 32.41
CA PHE A 146 -6.45 -15.93 31.05
C PHE A 146 -5.37 -14.97 30.59
N ASP A 147 -5.09 -14.99 29.31
CA ASP A 147 -4.23 -14.03 28.63
C ASP A 147 -5.07 -12.99 27.88
N LYS A 148 -4.69 -11.72 28.05
CA LYS A 148 -5.20 -10.61 27.27
C LYS A 148 -4.22 -10.29 26.15
N LEU A 149 -4.67 -10.41 24.90
CA LEU A 149 -3.94 -9.95 23.73
C LEU A 149 -4.36 -8.52 23.38
N THR A 150 -3.39 -7.63 23.28
CA THR A 150 -3.56 -6.27 22.76
C THR A 150 -2.78 -6.13 21.47
N LEU A 151 -3.44 -5.65 20.41
CA LEU A 151 -2.85 -5.38 19.10
C LEU A 151 -3.07 -3.91 18.76
N ASP A 152 -1.98 -3.17 18.51
CA ASP A 152 -2.04 -1.82 17.93
C ASP A 152 -1.64 -1.91 16.46
N ILE A 153 -2.58 -1.67 15.57
CA ILE A 153 -2.38 -1.83 14.12
C ILE A 153 -2.39 -0.45 13.47
N PHE A 154 -1.31 -0.13 12.76
CA PHE A 154 -1.14 1.12 12.01
C PHE A 154 -1.20 0.82 10.52
N THR A 155 -2.09 1.50 9.82
CA THR A 155 -2.29 1.35 8.37
C THR A 155 -2.02 2.67 7.66
N ASN A 156 -1.76 2.59 6.36
CA ASN A 156 -1.59 3.77 5.49
C ASN A 156 -2.92 4.47 5.11
N GLY A 157 -4.04 4.06 5.70
CA GLY A 157 -5.37 4.61 5.45
C GLY A 157 -6.14 3.97 4.28
N THR A 158 -5.53 3.09 3.49
CA THR A 158 -6.22 2.39 2.39
C THR A 158 -7.12 1.25 2.88
N ILE A 159 -6.93 0.81 4.12
CA ILE A 159 -7.73 -0.20 4.80
C ILE A 159 -7.88 0.19 6.28
N THR A 160 -8.99 -0.19 6.90
CA THR A 160 -9.14 -0.02 8.35
C THR A 160 -8.39 -1.10 9.13
N PRO A 161 -7.92 -0.83 10.36
CA PRO A 161 -7.24 -1.84 11.18
C PRO A 161 -8.06 -3.11 11.42
N ASP A 162 -9.37 -2.95 11.64
CA ASP A 162 -10.31 -4.06 11.87
C ASP A 162 -10.43 -4.96 10.63
N GLU A 163 -10.54 -4.34 9.46
CA GLU A 163 -10.60 -5.05 8.18
C GLU A 163 -9.28 -5.77 7.89
N ALA A 164 -8.13 -5.11 8.15
CA ALA A 164 -6.81 -5.71 7.99
C ALA A 164 -6.65 -6.97 8.86
N LEU A 165 -7.06 -6.89 10.13
CA LEU A 165 -7.02 -8.03 11.05
C LEU A 165 -7.95 -9.16 10.61
N SER A 166 -9.17 -8.81 10.19
CA SER A 166 -10.17 -9.78 9.73
C SER A 166 -9.69 -10.53 8.48
N LEU A 167 -9.11 -9.83 7.51
CA LEU A 167 -8.55 -10.43 6.31
C LEU A 167 -7.35 -11.32 6.62
N ALA A 168 -6.45 -10.88 7.53
CA ALA A 168 -5.32 -11.69 7.96
C ALA A 168 -5.76 -12.99 8.63
N ALA A 169 -6.75 -12.92 9.53
CA ALA A 169 -7.33 -14.08 10.19
C ALA A 169 -7.99 -15.03 9.17
N LYS A 170 -8.68 -14.50 8.16
CA LYS A 170 -9.28 -15.29 7.08
C LYS A 170 -8.23 -16.03 6.27
N VAL A 171 -7.14 -15.35 5.86
CA VAL A 171 -6.03 -15.98 5.13
C VAL A 171 -5.44 -17.12 5.94
N LEU A 172 -5.16 -16.90 7.25
CA LEU A 172 -4.62 -17.91 8.14
C LEU A 172 -5.58 -19.10 8.27
N SER A 173 -6.88 -18.84 8.46
CA SER A 173 -7.91 -19.88 8.54
C SER A 173 -7.97 -20.73 7.26
N GLU A 174 -7.89 -20.13 6.09
CA GLU A 174 -7.89 -20.85 4.81
C GLU A 174 -6.67 -21.77 4.65
N HIS A 175 -5.48 -21.32 5.07
CA HIS A 175 -4.30 -22.17 5.08
C HIS A 175 -4.44 -23.32 6.06
N LEU A 176 -5.01 -23.08 7.25
CA LEU A 176 -5.21 -24.14 8.26
C LEU A 176 -6.27 -25.17 7.86
N LYS A 177 -7.22 -24.82 6.99
CA LYS A 177 -8.21 -25.79 6.47
C LYS A 177 -7.56 -27.00 5.78
N VAL A 178 -6.38 -26.82 5.17
CA VAL A 178 -5.64 -27.93 4.55
C VAL A 178 -5.30 -28.99 5.61
N PHE A 179 -4.92 -28.57 6.82
CA PHE A 179 -4.61 -29.48 7.92
C PHE A 179 -5.87 -30.06 8.56
N ILE A 180 -6.92 -29.27 8.73
CA ILE A 180 -8.21 -29.71 9.29
C ILE A 180 -8.80 -30.82 8.43
N ASN A 181 -8.72 -30.70 7.11
CA ASN A 181 -9.27 -31.67 6.18
C ASN A 181 -8.44 -32.95 5.98
N LEU A 182 -7.30 -33.08 6.66
CA LEU A 182 -6.49 -34.32 6.64
C LEU A 182 -7.20 -35.50 7.32
N SER A 183 -8.15 -35.23 8.21
CA SER A 183 -8.94 -36.26 8.90
C SER A 183 -10.41 -35.90 8.89
N GLU A 184 -11.25 -36.79 8.33
CA GLU A 184 -12.72 -36.63 8.30
C GLU A 184 -13.30 -36.50 9.71
N ASN A 185 -12.76 -37.22 10.69
CA ASN A 185 -13.20 -37.15 12.08
C ASN A 185 -12.89 -35.79 12.72
N ALA A 186 -11.73 -35.21 12.42
CA ALA A 186 -11.36 -33.89 12.93
C ALA A 186 -12.13 -32.75 12.26
N ALA A 187 -12.42 -32.87 10.96
CA ALA A 187 -13.18 -31.89 10.21
C ALA A 187 -14.63 -31.74 10.71
N ASN A 188 -15.22 -32.80 11.27
CA ASN A 188 -16.58 -32.83 11.80
C ASN A 188 -16.68 -32.64 13.32
N ALA A 189 -15.55 -32.50 14.03
CA ALA A 189 -15.54 -32.30 15.48
C ALA A 189 -15.81 -30.83 15.84
N GLU A 190 -16.76 -30.60 16.75
CA GLU A 190 -16.94 -29.28 17.37
C GLU A 190 -15.84 -29.07 18.41
N VAL A 191 -14.95 -28.10 18.13
CA VAL A 191 -13.79 -27.78 18.99
C VAL A 191 -14.04 -26.59 19.89
N MET A 192 -14.98 -25.72 19.54
CA MET A 192 -15.35 -24.55 20.33
C MET A 192 -16.83 -24.59 20.69
N VAL A 193 -17.13 -24.63 21.98
CA VAL A 193 -18.47 -24.38 22.50
C VAL A 193 -18.62 -22.88 22.69
N VAL A 194 -19.40 -22.22 21.84
CA VAL A 194 -19.80 -20.85 22.08
C VAL A 194 -20.77 -20.88 23.27
N ALA A 195 -20.34 -20.34 24.42
CA ALA A 195 -21.24 -20.11 25.54
C ALA A 195 -22.38 -19.19 25.03
N GLN A 196 -23.60 -19.71 24.98
CA GLN A 196 -24.78 -18.88 24.80
C GLN A 196 -24.86 -17.95 26.02
N GLU A 197 -24.74 -16.65 25.81
CA GLU A 197 -25.14 -15.69 26.82
C GLU A 197 -26.63 -15.89 27.03
N ASP A 198 -27.01 -16.37 28.22
CA ASP A 198 -28.40 -16.38 28.64
C ASP A 198 -28.88 -14.93 28.74
N GLU A 199 -29.65 -14.51 27.72
CA GLU A 199 -30.51 -13.35 27.81
C GLU A 199 -31.62 -13.65 28.84
N SER A 200 -31.32 -13.50 30.11
CA SER A 200 -32.36 -13.53 31.15
C SER A 200 -32.01 -12.55 32.25
N SER A 201 -32.66 -11.41 32.20
CA SER A 201 -33.19 -10.51 33.21
C SER A 201 -32.70 -9.08 33.10
#